data_12e7279fff158452506fdff69eb0ccbd
#
_entry.id   12e7279fff158452506fdff69eb0ccbd
#
_cell.length_a   1.000
_cell.length_b   1.000
_cell.length_c   1.000
_cell.angle_alpha   90.00
_cell.angle_beta   90.00
_cell.angle_gamma   90.00
#
_symmetry.space_group_name_H-M   'P 1'
#
loop_
_entity.id
_entity.type
_entity.pdbx_description
1 polymer ?
#
loop_
_entity_poly.entity_id
_entity_poly.type
_entity_poly.pdbx_seq_one_letter_code
_entity_poly.pdbx_strand_id
1 'polypeptide(L)'
;MKSSIITNYTDVTFLATIQSNLRSCTSFCFSVSFIKKAGLDLLKNDIAAAVERGAIGKLITSTYQNFTDVESLKWLLNLSLMHNNFMCHLDDECFYDIRTYSTNGFHTKGYIFEFEDRAEIIIGSSNITRYALLRNIEWDLVVNCPRESDVYNSAIKEFNYLWSETLKLDSDRISIYGEKISFAIERWDMDYDVVDQRIVPNYMQRKALKELNRNRALGIQRSLIISATGS
;
A
#
# COMPACT_ATOMS: atom_id res chain seq x y z
N MET A 1 22.03 -16.83 -8.05
CA MET A 1 21.04 -16.21 -7.19
C MET A 1 21.73 -15.64 -5.96
N LYS A 2 21.49 -14.38 -5.60
CA LYS A 2 22.02 -13.72 -4.40
C LYS A 2 20.84 -13.11 -3.65
N SER A 3 20.81 -13.24 -2.32
CA SER A 3 19.77 -12.66 -1.48
C SER A 3 20.36 -11.91 -0.30
N SER A 4 19.67 -10.87 0.16
CA SER A 4 20.00 -10.08 1.34
C SER A 4 18.74 -9.53 1.98
N ILE A 5 18.82 -9.25 3.27
CA ILE A 5 17.78 -8.47 3.96
C ILE A 5 18.23 -7.03 4.00
N ILE A 6 17.36 -6.12 3.63
CA ILE A 6 17.55 -4.68 3.78
C ILE A 6 16.56 -4.12 4.79
N THR A 7 16.98 -3.04 5.43
CA THR A 7 16.18 -2.30 6.42
C THR A 7 16.43 -0.81 6.23
N ASN A 8 15.78 0.05 7.01
CA ASN A 8 16.13 1.48 7.03
C ASN A 8 17.43 1.79 7.78
N TYR A 9 18.12 0.78 8.35
CA TYR A 9 19.35 0.93 9.15
C TYR A 9 20.54 0.18 8.56
N THR A 10 20.38 -0.44 7.39
CA THR A 10 21.48 -1.05 6.63
C THR A 10 22.18 0.01 5.79
N ASP A 11 23.43 -0.24 5.36
CA ASP A 11 24.20 0.67 4.49
C ASP A 11 23.43 1.00 3.21
N VAL A 12 22.69 0.04 2.67
CA VAL A 12 21.78 0.23 1.54
C VAL A 12 20.34 0.09 2.08
N THR A 13 19.61 1.18 2.06
CA THR A 13 18.22 1.21 2.57
C THR A 13 17.21 0.75 1.54
N PHE A 14 15.99 0.42 1.98
CA PHE A 14 14.88 0.06 1.09
C PHE A 14 14.61 1.18 0.05
N LEU A 15 14.51 2.45 0.48
CA LEU A 15 14.31 3.58 -0.43
C LEU A 15 15.41 3.68 -1.49
N ALA A 16 16.68 3.61 -1.07
CA ALA A 16 17.81 3.68 -1.99
C ALA A 16 17.81 2.53 -3.01
N THR A 17 17.41 1.33 -2.58
CA THR A 17 17.29 0.15 -3.46
C THR A 17 16.21 0.36 -4.52
N ILE A 18 14.99 0.77 -4.12
CA ILE A 18 13.89 1.04 -5.06
C ILE A 18 14.29 2.13 -6.06
N GLN A 19 14.87 3.23 -5.60
CA GLN A 19 15.31 4.32 -6.47
C GLN A 19 16.42 3.89 -7.45
N SER A 20 17.38 3.11 -6.97
CA SER A 20 18.45 2.57 -7.82
C SER A 20 17.89 1.66 -8.91
N ASN A 21 16.96 0.79 -8.56
CA ASN A 21 16.32 -0.13 -9.51
C ASN A 21 15.47 0.62 -10.55
N LEU A 22 14.68 1.59 -10.14
CA LEU A 22 13.88 2.42 -11.05
C LEU A 22 14.74 3.16 -12.08
N ARG A 23 15.97 3.54 -11.75
CA ARG A 23 16.88 4.24 -12.68
C ARG A 23 17.37 3.36 -13.83
N SER A 24 17.35 2.05 -13.69
CA SER A 24 17.99 1.15 -14.67
C SER A 24 17.13 -0.02 -15.13
N CYS A 25 15.98 -0.29 -14.51
CA CYS A 25 15.09 -1.39 -14.91
C CYS A 25 14.49 -1.15 -16.30
N THR A 26 14.18 -2.25 -16.99
CA THR A 26 13.39 -2.26 -18.23
C THR A 26 11.89 -2.41 -17.96
N SER A 27 11.54 -3.04 -16.83
CA SER A 27 10.17 -3.07 -16.32
C SER A 27 10.14 -3.13 -14.80
N PHE A 28 9.00 -2.75 -14.22
CA PHE A 28 8.74 -2.90 -12.80
C PHE A 28 7.28 -3.25 -12.51
N CYS A 29 7.08 -4.10 -11.50
CA CYS A 29 5.76 -4.48 -11.00
C CYS A 29 5.71 -4.27 -9.48
N PHE A 30 4.82 -3.40 -9.03
CA PHE A 30 4.60 -3.13 -7.60
C PHE A 30 3.23 -3.64 -7.17
N SER A 31 3.20 -4.39 -6.08
CA SER A 31 1.97 -4.82 -5.41
C SER A 31 2.05 -4.38 -3.96
N VAL A 32 1.35 -3.30 -3.59
CA VAL A 32 1.44 -2.66 -2.27
C VAL A 32 0.07 -2.38 -1.70
N SER A 33 -0.14 -2.73 -0.44
CA SER A 33 -1.45 -2.60 0.21
C SER A 33 -1.96 -1.18 0.21
N PHE A 34 -1.10 -0.20 0.48
CA PHE A 34 -1.50 1.20 0.49
C PHE A 34 -0.35 2.16 0.19
N ILE A 35 -0.73 3.31 -0.33
CA ILE A 35 0.17 4.37 -0.75
C ILE A 35 -0.23 5.68 -0.08
N LYS A 36 0.68 6.27 0.70
CA LYS A 36 0.53 7.60 1.27
C LYS A 36 1.23 8.63 0.41
N LYS A 37 0.61 9.79 0.24
CA LYS A 37 1.17 10.91 -0.52
C LYS A 37 2.62 11.21 -0.12
N ALA A 38 2.89 11.30 1.19
CA ALA A 38 4.23 11.59 1.70
C ALA A 38 5.27 10.50 1.39
N GLY A 39 4.85 9.24 1.17
CA GLY A 39 5.70 8.15 0.70
C GLY A 39 5.89 8.21 -0.82
N LEU A 40 4.80 8.41 -1.55
CA LEU A 40 4.86 8.55 -3.01
C LEU A 40 5.73 9.74 -3.44
N ASP A 41 5.67 10.86 -2.73
CA ASP A 41 6.50 12.05 -3.00
C ASP A 41 8.02 11.74 -2.99
N LEU A 42 8.47 10.69 -2.30
CA LEU A 42 9.86 10.24 -2.30
C LEU A 42 10.24 9.42 -3.53
N LEU A 43 9.25 8.84 -4.23
CA LEU A 43 9.47 7.90 -5.36
C LEU A 43 8.92 8.41 -6.68
N LYS A 44 8.00 9.36 -6.68
CA LYS A 44 7.25 9.78 -7.88
C LYS A 44 8.13 10.23 -9.02
N ASN A 45 9.23 10.93 -8.75
CA ASN A 45 10.15 11.39 -9.78
C ASN A 45 10.96 10.23 -10.38
N ASP A 46 11.38 9.26 -9.57
CA ASP A 46 12.08 8.07 -10.05
C ASP A 46 11.14 7.16 -10.86
N ILE A 47 9.86 7.02 -10.44
CA ILE A 47 8.82 6.28 -11.19
C ILE A 47 8.56 6.97 -12.54
N ALA A 48 8.31 8.28 -12.54
CA ALA A 48 8.07 9.04 -13.76
C ALA A 48 9.26 8.95 -14.74
N ALA A 49 10.48 9.16 -14.24
CA ALA A 49 11.68 9.06 -15.05
C ALA A 49 11.92 7.66 -15.63
N ALA A 50 11.57 6.59 -14.88
CA ALA A 50 11.62 5.23 -15.41
C ALA A 50 10.65 5.04 -16.56
N VAL A 51 9.41 5.50 -16.40
CA VAL A 51 8.35 5.42 -17.43
C VAL A 51 8.72 6.25 -18.66
N GLU A 52 9.19 7.49 -18.47
CA GLU A 52 9.65 8.37 -19.55
C GLU A 52 10.84 7.78 -20.33
N ARG A 53 11.73 7.05 -19.67
CA ARG A 53 12.82 6.31 -20.29
C ARG A 53 12.34 5.10 -21.13
N GLY A 54 11.08 4.70 -21.01
CA GLY A 54 10.48 3.58 -21.73
C GLY A 54 10.32 2.30 -20.89
N ALA A 55 10.63 2.31 -19.60
CA ALA A 55 10.36 1.17 -18.73
C ALA A 55 8.86 0.89 -18.64
N ILE A 56 8.49 -0.39 -18.67
CA ILE A 56 7.09 -0.82 -18.52
C ILE A 56 6.77 -0.89 -17.04
N GLY A 57 5.82 -0.07 -16.57
CA GLY A 57 5.41 -0.01 -15.16
C GLY A 57 4.01 -0.59 -14.93
N LYS A 58 3.88 -1.47 -13.95
CA LYS A 58 2.61 -1.97 -13.43
C LYS A 58 2.55 -1.78 -11.92
N LEU A 59 1.45 -1.23 -11.42
CA LEU A 59 1.27 -1.02 -9.99
C LEU A 59 -0.13 -1.46 -9.56
N ILE A 60 -0.21 -2.27 -8.50
CA ILE A 60 -1.46 -2.62 -7.82
C ILE A 60 -1.41 -2.02 -6.42
N THR A 61 -2.47 -1.35 -6.03
CA THR A 61 -2.70 -0.93 -4.65
C THR A 61 -4.15 -1.19 -4.25
N SER A 62 -4.54 -0.84 -3.03
CA SER A 62 -5.91 -1.10 -2.57
C SER A 62 -6.53 0.08 -1.83
N THR A 63 -7.85 -0.01 -1.66
CA THR A 63 -8.64 0.85 -0.75
C THR A 63 -8.75 0.25 0.65
N TYR A 64 -8.01 -0.83 0.93
CA TYR A 64 -8.04 -1.56 2.19
C TYR A 64 -7.90 -0.63 3.39
N GLN A 65 -8.86 -0.73 4.31
CA GLN A 65 -8.94 0.10 5.53
C GLN A 65 -8.88 1.62 5.30
N ASN A 66 -9.11 2.10 4.08
CA ASN A 66 -9.04 3.53 3.69
C ASN A 66 -7.65 4.15 3.93
N PHE A 67 -6.57 3.36 3.84
CA PHE A 67 -5.22 3.87 4.09
C PHE A 67 -4.56 4.51 2.89
N THR A 68 -4.96 4.17 1.67
CA THR A 68 -4.41 4.82 0.46
C THR A 68 -4.94 6.25 0.33
N ASP A 69 -4.05 7.21 0.06
CA ASP A 69 -4.45 8.60 -0.13
C ASP A 69 -5.04 8.81 -1.54
N VAL A 70 -6.16 9.53 -1.62
CA VAL A 70 -6.83 9.91 -2.88
C VAL A 70 -5.87 10.66 -3.81
N GLU A 71 -5.03 11.54 -3.27
CA GLU A 71 -4.04 12.29 -4.05
C GLU A 71 -2.98 11.37 -4.68
N SER A 72 -2.63 10.27 -4.01
CA SER A 72 -1.74 9.26 -4.57
C SER A 72 -2.38 8.55 -5.77
N LEU A 73 -3.65 8.18 -5.66
CA LEU A 73 -4.40 7.55 -6.75
C LEU A 73 -4.56 8.51 -7.94
N LYS A 74 -4.84 9.78 -7.71
CA LYS A 74 -4.92 10.81 -8.77
C LYS A 74 -3.61 10.95 -9.51
N TRP A 75 -2.47 10.96 -8.80
CA TRP A 75 -1.15 11.04 -9.43
C TRP A 75 -0.86 9.80 -10.29
N LEU A 76 -1.14 8.59 -9.78
CA LEU A 76 -0.96 7.34 -10.52
C LEU A 76 -1.85 7.27 -11.76
N LEU A 77 -3.11 7.72 -11.65
CA LEU A 77 -4.01 7.82 -12.80
C LEU A 77 -3.46 8.77 -13.86
N ASN A 78 -3.04 9.97 -13.45
CA ASN A 78 -2.47 10.94 -14.38
C ASN A 78 -1.25 10.38 -15.11
N LEU A 79 -0.34 9.71 -14.41
CA LEU A 79 0.81 9.05 -15.04
C LEU A 79 0.38 8.00 -16.07
N SER A 80 -0.65 7.19 -15.75
CA SER A 80 -1.18 6.17 -16.66
C SER A 80 -1.92 6.74 -17.87
N LEU A 81 -2.45 7.95 -17.77
CA LEU A 81 -3.08 8.65 -18.89
C LEU A 81 -2.06 9.33 -19.82
N MET A 82 -0.94 9.75 -19.26
CA MET A 82 0.15 10.39 -20.01
C MET A 82 1.06 9.38 -20.72
N HIS A 83 1.18 8.15 -20.20
CA HIS A 83 2.14 7.15 -20.67
C HIS A 83 1.49 5.77 -20.83
N ASN A 84 1.44 5.27 -22.07
CA ASN A 84 0.85 3.96 -22.39
C ASN A 84 1.64 2.76 -21.82
N ASN A 85 2.88 2.97 -21.40
CA ASN A 85 3.74 1.95 -20.80
C ASN A 85 3.64 1.93 -19.26
N PHE A 86 2.73 2.71 -18.65
CA PHE A 86 2.41 2.63 -17.23
C PHE A 86 0.93 2.33 -17.01
N MET A 87 0.65 1.38 -16.14
CA MET A 87 -0.72 1.00 -15.76
C MET A 87 -0.83 0.84 -14.25
N CYS A 88 -1.96 1.29 -13.71
CA CYS A 88 -2.30 1.12 -12.30
C CYS A 88 -3.63 0.39 -12.14
N HIS A 89 -3.65 -0.60 -11.26
CA HIS A 89 -4.84 -1.34 -10.84
C HIS A 89 -5.15 -1.07 -9.36
N LEU A 90 -6.41 -1.22 -9.01
CA LEU A 90 -6.93 -1.03 -7.67
C LEU A 90 -7.67 -2.29 -7.21
N ASP A 91 -7.29 -2.83 -6.06
CA ASP A 91 -8.12 -3.74 -5.29
C ASP A 91 -9.12 -2.90 -4.51
N ASP A 92 -10.35 -2.86 -5.01
CA ASP A 92 -11.32 -1.87 -4.58
C ASP A 92 -12.41 -2.50 -3.72
N GLU A 93 -12.19 -2.52 -2.42
CA GLU A 93 -13.19 -2.97 -1.45
C GLU A 93 -14.48 -2.14 -1.44
N CYS A 94 -14.49 -0.95 -2.06
CA CYS A 94 -15.66 -0.10 -2.13
C CYS A 94 -16.75 -0.65 -3.06
N PHE A 95 -16.38 -1.49 -4.03
CA PHE A 95 -17.30 -2.06 -5.01
C PHE A 95 -17.78 -3.47 -4.67
N TYR A 96 -17.24 -4.11 -3.63
CA TYR A 96 -17.74 -5.40 -3.19
C TYR A 96 -19.04 -5.21 -2.39
N ASP A 97 -20.11 -5.89 -2.79
CA ASP A 97 -21.32 -5.98 -1.99
C ASP A 97 -20.96 -6.57 -0.61
N ILE A 98 -21.44 -5.94 0.46
CA ILE A 98 -21.27 -6.40 1.85
C ILE A 98 -21.62 -7.89 2.04
N ARG A 99 -22.42 -8.46 1.14
CA ARG A 99 -22.84 -9.87 1.15
C ARG A 99 -21.84 -10.83 0.50
N THR A 100 -20.92 -10.31 -0.29
CA THR A 100 -19.87 -11.08 -1.00
C THR A 100 -18.48 -10.82 -0.48
N TYR A 101 -18.37 -10.28 0.74
CA TYR A 101 -17.09 -9.95 1.37
C TYR A 101 -16.10 -11.11 1.22
N SER A 102 -15.14 -10.95 0.35
CA SER A 102 -13.90 -11.71 0.42
C SER A 102 -13.26 -11.34 1.76
N THR A 103 -13.13 -12.31 2.65
CA THR A 103 -12.47 -12.14 3.94
C THR A 103 -10.96 -11.91 3.80
N ASN A 104 -10.45 -11.86 2.57
CA ASN A 104 -9.04 -11.76 2.24
C ASN A 104 -8.69 -10.30 1.94
N GLY A 105 -8.25 -9.56 2.95
CA GLY A 105 -7.74 -8.19 2.74
C GLY A 105 -6.49 -8.18 1.87
N PHE A 106 -6.40 -7.22 0.94
CA PHE A 106 -5.21 -7.02 0.11
C PHE A 106 -4.06 -6.44 0.98
N HIS A 107 -3.09 -7.28 1.32
CA HIS A 107 -2.01 -6.87 2.24
C HIS A 107 -0.60 -7.21 1.73
N THR A 108 -0.40 -7.18 0.42
CA THR A 108 0.88 -7.48 -0.23
C THR A 108 1.86 -6.31 -0.16
N LYS A 109 3.16 -6.59 -0.13
CA LYS A 109 4.26 -5.65 -0.30
C LYS A 109 5.34 -6.36 -1.10
N GLY A 110 5.18 -6.30 -2.41
CA GLY A 110 6.08 -6.94 -3.37
C GLY A 110 6.49 -5.95 -4.46
N TYR A 111 7.77 -5.98 -4.78
CA TYR A 111 8.37 -5.13 -5.80
C TYR A 111 9.23 -6.00 -6.70
N ILE A 112 8.95 -6.02 -7.98
CA ILE A 112 9.68 -6.82 -8.96
C ILE A 112 10.24 -5.86 -9.99
N PHE A 113 11.54 -5.96 -10.24
CA PHE A 113 12.25 -5.21 -11.25
C PHE A 113 12.88 -6.17 -12.24
N GLU A 114 12.69 -5.90 -13.52
CA GLU A 114 13.36 -6.63 -14.58
C GLU A 114 14.44 -5.76 -15.23
N PHE A 115 15.54 -6.39 -15.52
CA PHE A 115 16.66 -5.84 -16.27
C PHE A 115 16.89 -6.71 -17.53
N GLU A 116 17.83 -6.37 -18.37
CA GLU A 116 18.09 -7.14 -19.58
C GLU A 116 18.45 -8.62 -19.29
N ASP A 117 19.27 -8.85 -18.27
CA ASP A 117 19.87 -10.15 -17.95
C ASP A 117 19.37 -10.78 -16.65
N ARG A 118 18.64 -10.05 -15.80
CA ARG A 118 18.24 -10.50 -14.46
C ARG A 118 16.93 -9.87 -14.01
N ALA A 119 16.45 -10.36 -12.88
CA ALA A 119 15.39 -9.73 -12.11
C ALA A 119 15.86 -9.49 -10.66
N GLU A 120 15.28 -8.47 -10.04
CA GLU A 120 15.36 -8.25 -8.60
C GLU A 120 13.96 -8.23 -8.01
N ILE A 121 13.74 -9.05 -7.00
CA ILE A 121 12.47 -9.19 -6.30
C ILE A 121 12.67 -8.73 -4.87
N ILE A 122 11.79 -7.87 -4.38
CA ILE A 122 11.79 -7.43 -2.99
C ILE A 122 10.42 -7.77 -2.40
N ILE A 123 10.43 -8.53 -1.30
CA ILE A 123 9.22 -8.91 -0.56
C ILE A 123 9.47 -8.64 0.92
N GLY A 124 8.55 -7.93 1.55
CA GLY A 124 8.72 -7.60 2.96
C GLY A 124 7.51 -6.94 3.59
N SER A 125 7.78 -6.04 4.52
CA SER A 125 6.76 -5.32 5.26
C SER A 125 6.53 -3.88 4.77
N SER A 126 7.39 -3.35 3.90
CA SER A 126 7.40 -1.94 3.48
C SER A 126 6.30 -1.59 2.47
N ASN A 127 5.34 -0.76 2.87
CA ASN A 127 4.42 -0.06 1.98
C ASN A 127 5.04 1.26 1.46
N ILE A 128 4.41 1.91 0.47
CA ILE A 128 4.85 3.24 0.00
C ILE A 128 4.33 4.31 0.96
N THR A 129 4.95 4.40 2.12
CA THR A 129 4.71 5.42 3.13
C THR A 129 6.02 6.07 3.56
N ARG A 130 5.98 7.34 3.97
CA ARG A 130 7.19 8.03 4.42
C ARG A 130 7.88 7.30 5.59
N TYR A 131 7.09 6.74 6.50
CA TYR A 131 7.65 6.05 7.66
C TYR A 131 8.27 4.71 7.29
N ALA A 132 7.61 3.90 6.45
CA ALA A 132 8.17 2.64 5.96
C ALA A 132 9.45 2.88 5.14
N LEU A 133 9.49 3.95 4.33
CA LEU A 133 10.63 4.26 3.48
C LEU A 133 11.83 4.87 4.23
N LEU A 134 11.64 5.49 5.42
CA LEU A 134 12.69 6.30 6.06
C LEU A 134 12.95 5.98 7.54
N ARG A 135 12.01 5.37 8.28
CA ARG A 135 12.09 5.36 9.74
C ARG A 135 11.69 4.05 10.42
N ASN A 136 10.66 3.36 9.90
CA ASN A 136 10.18 2.16 10.55
C ASN A 136 11.24 1.05 10.55
N ILE A 137 11.14 0.16 11.50
CA ILE A 137 11.86 -1.12 11.47
C ILE A 137 11.09 -2.04 10.52
N GLU A 138 11.52 -2.07 9.28
CA GLU A 138 10.96 -2.93 8.23
C GLU A 138 12.00 -3.98 7.84
N TRP A 139 11.53 -5.15 7.46
CA TRP A 139 12.38 -6.20 6.91
C TRP A 139 11.94 -6.50 5.49
N ASP A 140 12.84 -6.27 4.55
CA ASP A 140 12.60 -6.51 3.14
C ASP A 140 13.68 -7.45 2.59
N LEU A 141 13.26 -8.62 2.11
CA LEU A 141 14.12 -9.59 1.45
C LEU A 141 14.32 -9.19 0.00
N VAL A 142 15.55 -8.97 -0.39
CA VAL A 142 15.96 -8.72 -1.79
C VAL A 142 16.53 -10.00 -2.37
N VAL A 143 16.02 -10.41 -3.51
CA VAL A 143 16.49 -11.58 -4.27
C VAL A 143 16.89 -11.14 -5.67
N ASN A 144 18.18 -11.26 -5.99
CA ASN A 144 18.69 -11.11 -7.35
C ASN A 144 18.78 -12.50 -8.01
N CYS A 145 18.11 -12.67 -9.13
CA CYS A 145 18.01 -13.96 -9.81
C CYS A 145 17.93 -13.82 -11.35
N PRO A 146 18.26 -14.87 -12.11
CA PRO A 146 17.91 -14.96 -13.51
C PRO A 146 16.41 -14.92 -13.73
N ARG A 147 15.95 -14.38 -14.87
CA ARG A 147 14.52 -14.30 -15.22
C ARG A 147 13.88 -15.68 -15.49
N GLU A 148 14.67 -16.72 -15.67
CA GLU A 148 14.22 -18.12 -15.84
C GLU A 148 14.11 -18.88 -14.51
N SER A 149 14.48 -18.25 -13.38
CA SER A 149 14.48 -18.91 -12.07
C SER A 149 13.07 -19.18 -11.54
N ASP A 150 12.91 -20.25 -10.76
CA ASP A 150 11.63 -20.62 -10.14
C ASP A 150 11.06 -19.50 -9.26
N VAL A 151 11.93 -18.78 -8.54
CA VAL A 151 11.50 -17.69 -7.66
C VAL A 151 10.93 -16.52 -8.48
N TYR A 152 11.56 -16.18 -9.60
CA TYR A 152 11.05 -15.14 -10.50
C TYR A 152 9.72 -15.59 -11.13
N ASN A 153 9.67 -16.80 -11.68
CA ASN A 153 8.46 -17.34 -12.30
C ASN A 153 7.29 -17.38 -11.30
N SER A 154 7.55 -17.75 -10.05
CA SER A 154 6.53 -17.76 -9.00
C SER A 154 6.06 -16.34 -8.65
N ALA A 155 6.97 -15.38 -8.51
CA ALA A 155 6.63 -13.99 -8.17
C ALA A 155 5.80 -13.32 -9.30
N ILE A 156 6.20 -13.51 -10.57
CA ILE A 156 5.47 -12.97 -11.72
C ILE A 156 4.10 -13.64 -11.89
N LYS A 157 4.02 -14.95 -11.66
CA LYS A 157 2.75 -15.68 -11.72
C LYS A 157 1.77 -15.13 -10.67
N GLU A 158 2.23 -14.93 -9.45
CA GLU A 158 1.41 -14.37 -8.38
C GLU A 158 1.00 -12.92 -8.66
N PHE A 159 1.94 -12.08 -9.13
CA PHE A 159 1.62 -10.71 -9.54
C PHE A 159 0.57 -10.69 -10.66
N ASN A 160 0.69 -11.53 -11.69
CA ASN A 160 -0.26 -11.59 -12.78
C ASN A 160 -1.63 -12.11 -12.34
N TYR A 161 -1.69 -13.03 -11.38
CA TYR A 161 -2.92 -13.46 -10.75
C TYR A 161 -3.61 -12.29 -10.06
N LEU A 162 -2.91 -11.56 -9.17
CA LEU A 162 -3.44 -10.37 -8.51
C LEU A 162 -3.86 -9.28 -9.51
N TRP A 163 -3.10 -9.13 -10.59
CA TRP A 163 -3.44 -8.20 -11.67
C TRP A 163 -4.76 -8.55 -12.35
N SER A 164 -5.05 -9.84 -12.56
CA SER A 164 -6.32 -10.29 -13.16
C SER A 164 -7.51 -10.14 -12.23
N GLU A 165 -7.28 -10.21 -10.92
CA GLU A 165 -8.34 -10.07 -9.90
C GLU A 165 -8.64 -8.60 -9.53
N THR A 166 -7.78 -7.67 -9.93
CA THR A 166 -7.93 -6.24 -9.61
C THR A 166 -8.43 -5.43 -10.81
N LEU A 167 -8.93 -4.25 -10.56
CA LEU A 167 -9.58 -3.42 -11.55
C LEU A 167 -8.66 -2.27 -11.98
N LYS A 168 -8.69 -1.92 -13.27
CA LYS A 168 -7.96 -0.76 -13.76
C LYS A 168 -8.40 0.50 -13.00
N LEU A 169 -7.44 1.29 -12.54
CA LEU A 169 -7.71 2.57 -11.89
C LEU A 169 -8.33 3.56 -12.89
N ASP A 170 -9.42 4.20 -12.50
CA ASP A 170 -10.11 5.24 -13.25
C ASP A 170 -10.60 6.39 -12.34
N SER A 171 -11.13 7.46 -12.95
CA SER A 171 -11.63 8.64 -12.24
C SER A 171 -12.83 8.34 -11.35
N ASP A 172 -13.71 7.44 -11.79
CA ASP A 172 -14.96 7.14 -11.09
C ASP A 172 -14.67 6.41 -9.79
N ARG A 173 -13.74 5.44 -9.81
CA ARG A 173 -13.28 4.74 -8.61
C ARG A 173 -12.63 5.68 -7.61
N ILE A 174 -11.81 6.61 -8.08
CA ILE A 174 -11.18 7.62 -7.21
C ILE A 174 -12.24 8.53 -6.58
N SER A 175 -13.27 8.92 -7.34
CA SER A 175 -14.36 9.76 -6.83
C SER A 175 -15.15 9.04 -5.74
N ILE A 176 -15.61 7.81 -6.01
CA ILE A 176 -16.38 7.00 -5.06
C ILE A 176 -15.56 6.74 -3.78
N TYR A 177 -14.28 6.41 -3.93
CA TYR A 177 -13.40 6.23 -2.79
C TYR A 177 -13.20 7.53 -2.00
N GLY A 178 -13.03 8.67 -2.68
CA GLY A 178 -12.92 10.00 -2.06
C GLY A 178 -14.17 10.37 -1.26
N GLU A 179 -15.36 10.13 -1.81
CA GLU A 179 -16.63 10.34 -1.10
C GLU A 179 -16.72 9.47 0.15
N LYS A 180 -16.38 8.18 0.05
CA LYS A 180 -16.36 7.27 1.20
C LYS A 180 -15.44 7.75 2.32
N ILE A 181 -14.24 8.26 1.97
CA ILE A 181 -13.33 8.84 2.96
C ILE A 181 -13.92 10.12 3.56
N SER A 182 -14.48 11.00 2.75
CA SER A 182 -15.09 12.25 3.22
C SER A 182 -16.26 11.99 4.16
N PHE A 183 -17.15 11.07 3.82
CA PHE A 183 -18.22 10.62 4.72
C PHE A 183 -17.70 10.03 6.04
N ALA A 184 -16.58 9.29 5.98
CA ALA A 184 -15.95 8.78 7.19
C ALA A 184 -15.42 9.93 8.06
N ILE A 185 -14.80 10.94 7.46
CA ILE A 185 -14.27 12.13 8.15
C ILE A 185 -15.41 12.98 8.70
N GLU A 186 -16.44 13.31 7.91
CA GLU A 186 -17.60 14.10 8.37
C GLU A 186 -18.35 13.44 9.54
N ARG A 187 -18.52 12.13 9.53
CA ARG A 187 -19.03 11.40 10.69
C ARG A 187 -18.11 11.50 11.92
N TRP A 188 -16.83 11.79 11.68
CA TRP A 188 -15.88 11.99 12.75
C TRP A 188 -15.92 13.42 13.31
N ASP A 189 -16.17 14.41 12.44
CA ASP A 189 -16.23 15.83 12.80
C ASP A 189 -17.57 16.22 13.46
N MET A 190 -18.68 15.54 13.15
CA MET A 190 -19.97 15.78 13.79
C MET A 190 -20.02 15.48 15.30
N ASP A 191 -19.04 14.75 15.81
CA ASP A 191 -18.96 14.37 17.22
C ASP A 191 -17.93 15.18 18.04
N TYR A 192 -17.18 16.13 17.45
CA TYR A 192 -16.12 16.85 18.17
C TYR A 192 -15.88 18.28 17.71
N ASP A 193 -16.46 19.20 18.45
CA ASP A 193 -15.99 20.58 18.57
C ASP A 193 -14.93 20.62 19.68
N VAL A 194 -13.67 20.30 19.39
CA VAL A 194 -12.50 20.76 20.18
C VAL A 194 -11.20 20.54 19.40
N VAL A 195 -10.56 21.62 19.04
CA VAL A 195 -9.16 21.66 18.60
C VAL A 195 -8.25 21.37 19.79
N ASP A 196 -7.85 20.12 19.98
CA ASP A 196 -6.74 19.78 20.88
C ASP A 196 -5.88 18.69 20.22
N GLN A 197 -4.57 18.86 20.20
CA GLN A 197 -3.58 17.94 19.58
C GLN A 197 -3.48 16.58 20.31
N ARG A 198 -4.56 16.08 20.85
CA ARG A 198 -4.62 14.78 21.51
C ARG A 198 -4.81 13.67 20.49
N ILE A 199 -4.12 12.56 20.73
CA ILE A 199 -4.33 11.31 19.97
C ILE A 199 -5.81 10.94 20.04
N VAL A 200 -6.51 10.98 18.90
CA VAL A 200 -7.94 10.65 18.84
C VAL A 200 -8.10 9.16 18.58
N PRO A 201 -8.83 8.42 19.43
CA PRO A 201 -9.05 7.00 19.22
C PRO A 201 -9.80 6.73 17.91
N ASN A 202 -9.40 5.69 17.16
CA ASN A 202 -10.11 5.26 15.95
C ASN A 202 -11.50 4.68 16.29
N TYR A 203 -12.32 4.38 15.29
CA TYR A 203 -13.70 3.89 15.49
C TYR A 203 -13.78 2.67 16.43
N MET A 204 -12.89 1.68 16.25
CA MET A 204 -12.88 0.47 17.07
C MET A 204 -12.44 0.77 18.50
N GLN A 205 -11.45 1.62 18.68
CA GLN A 205 -10.98 2.07 19.98
C GLN A 205 -12.07 2.85 20.73
N ARG A 206 -12.85 3.70 20.05
CA ARG A 206 -13.99 4.42 20.68
C ARG A 206 -15.08 3.48 21.13
N LYS A 207 -15.43 2.48 20.30
CA LYS A 207 -16.40 1.48 20.68
C LYS A 207 -15.95 0.70 21.92
N ALA A 208 -14.70 0.26 21.94
CA ALA A 208 -14.12 -0.39 23.10
C ALA A 208 -14.10 0.50 24.34
N LEU A 209 -13.68 1.78 24.21
CA LEU A 209 -13.67 2.76 25.32
C LEU A 209 -15.08 3.03 25.86
N LYS A 210 -16.09 3.11 24.98
CA LYS A 210 -17.50 3.29 25.40
C LYS A 210 -17.98 2.12 26.23
N GLU A 211 -17.71 0.89 25.81
CA GLU A 211 -18.10 -0.31 26.57
C GLU A 211 -17.28 -0.43 27.88
N LEU A 212 -16.01 -0.10 27.88
CA LEU A 212 -15.19 -0.07 29.10
C LEU A 212 -15.74 0.93 30.12
N ASN A 213 -16.10 2.14 29.67
CA ASN A 213 -16.68 3.16 30.55
C ASN A 213 -18.05 2.72 31.10
N ARG A 214 -18.88 2.07 30.28
CA ARG A 214 -20.14 1.46 30.71
C ARG A 214 -19.92 0.39 31.79
N ASN A 215 -18.97 -0.51 31.57
CA ASN A 215 -18.62 -1.57 32.51
C ASN A 215 -18.11 -0.99 33.84
N ARG A 216 -17.29 0.07 33.79
CA ARG A 216 -16.82 0.80 34.99
C ARG A 216 -18.00 1.39 35.77
N ALA A 217 -18.95 2.03 35.08
CA ALA A 217 -20.13 2.60 35.70
C ALA A 217 -21.02 1.53 36.40
N LEU A 218 -20.96 0.29 35.91
CA LEU A 218 -21.65 -0.87 36.49
C LEU A 218 -20.81 -1.58 37.58
N GLY A 219 -19.65 -1.06 37.96
CA GLY A 219 -18.77 -1.65 38.99
C GLY A 219 -17.95 -2.85 38.51
N ILE A 220 -17.92 -3.13 37.20
CA ILE A 220 -17.13 -4.23 36.63
C ILE A 220 -15.65 -3.81 36.58
N GLN A 221 -14.81 -4.47 37.37
CA GLN A 221 -13.38 -4.13 37.50
C GLN A 221 -12.48 -4.80 36.46
N ARG A 222 -12.96 -5.78 35.68
CA ARG A 222 -12.18 -6.51 34.68
C ARG A 222 -12.96 -6.61 33.39
N SER A 223 -12.33 -6.30 32.27
CA SER A 223 -12.91 -6.44 30.94
C SER A 223 -11.86 -7.04 29.99
N LEU A 224 -12.28 -7.90 29.10
CA LEU A 224 -11.45 -8.47 28.04
C LEU A 224 -11.77 -7.77 26.72
N ILE A 225 -10.76 -7.24 26.06
CA ILE A 225 -10.85 -6.72 24.70
C ILE A 225 -10.15 -7.71 23.78
N ILE A 226 -10.90 -8.24 22.80
CA ILE A 226 -10.34 -9.09 21.74
C ILE A 226 -10.37 -8.28 20.46
N SER A 227 -9.20 -8.06 19.89
CA SER A 227 -8.99 -7.33 18.63
C SER A 227 -8.25 -8.22 17.65
N ALA A 228 -8.63 -8.17 16.37
CA ALA A 228 -7.87 -8.83 15.32
C ALA A 228 -6.53 -8.13 15.11
N THR A 229 -5.50 -8.86 14.72
CA THR A 229 -4.19 -8.30 14.36
C THR A 229 -4.35 -7.33 13.17
N GLY A 230 -3.83 -6.11 13.32
CA GLY A 230 -3.89 -5.07 12.28
C GLY A 230 -5.08 -4.12 12.38
N SER A 231 -5.85 -4.16 13.47
CA SER A 231 -6.95 -3.24 13.76
C SER A 231 -6.51 -1.99 14.55
#